data_f4118fa45d489e798cc53b32c7473c8c
#
_entry.id   f4118fa45d489e798cc53b32c7473c8c
#
_cell.length_a   1.000
_cell.length_b   1.000
_cell.length_c   1.000
_cell.angle_alpha   90.00
_cell.angle_beta   90.00
_cell.angle_gamma   90.00
#
_symmetry.space_group_name_H-M   'P 1'
#
loop_
_entity.id
_entity.type
_entity.pdbx_description
1 polymer ?
#
loop_
_entity_poly.entity_id
_entity_poly.type
_entity_poly.pdbx_seq_one_letter_code
_entity_poly.pdbx_strand_id
1 'polypeptide(L)'
;MPNIDVKKTIGEINGDEMARVMWDKIKSELIFPFLNLKLVEFDLGITNRDKTDDKVTTKAGLAIRKYNIGVKCATITPDDKRVEEFNLKKKYPSPNGTIRNILNGTIFREPIIIKRIPRFIKHWSESVIIARHAFGDIYKSQEIKTNKIGKLYLKFVSDDKEVLI
;
A
#
# COMPACT_ATOMS: atom_id res chain seq x y z
N MET A 1 -32.72 13.61 2.14
CA MET A 1 -32.73 12.64 3.26
C MET A 1 -31.71 13.13 4.27
N PRO A 2 -31.89 12.93 5.58
CA PRO A 2 -30.85 13.29 6.55
C PRO A 2 -29.59 12.43 6.32
N ASN A 3 -28.43 13.03 6.50
CA ASN A 3 -27.17 12.31 6.38
C ASN A 3 -27.05 11.24 7.48
N ILE A 4 -26.40 10.14 7.14
CA ILE A 4 -26.12 9.06 8.09
C ILE A 4 -24.87 9.42 8.88
N ASP A 5 -24.95 9.40 10.21
CA ASP A 5 -23.82 9.68 11.10
C ASP A 5 -22.92 8.45 11.24
N VAL A 6 -21.67 8.58 10.86
CA VAL A 6 -20.64 7.56 11.07
C VAL A 6 -19.85 7.89 12.33
N LYS A 7 -20.05 7.10 13.39
CA LYS A 7 -19.48 7.37 14.72
C LYS A 7 -17.97 7.18 14.81
N LYS A 8 -17.38 6.34 13.95
CA LYS A 8 -15.95 6.05 14.00
C LYS A 8 -15.13 7.06 13.21
N THR A 9 -13.96 7.41 13.73
CA THR A 9 -12.95 8.16 13.00
C THR A 9 -12.31 7.26 11.94
N ILE A 10 -12.15 7.77 10.72
CA ILE A 10 -11.54 7.05 9.60
C ILE A 10 -10.21 7.73 9.25
N GLY A 11 -9.14 6.94 9.16
CA GLY A 11 -7.88 7.41 8.61
C GLY A 11 -7.97 7.52 7.09
N GLU A 12 -7.84 8.72 6.56
CA GLU A 12 -7.82 8.97 5.12
C GLU A 12 -6.39 9.14 4.64
N ILE A 13 -5.99 8.35 3.67
CA ILE A 13 -4.68 8.44 3.06
C ILE A 13 -4.84 8.94 1.64
N ASN A 14 -4.46 10.20 1.43
CA ASN A 14 -4.41 10.80 0.10
C ASN A 14 -3.20 10.29 -0.67
N GLY A 15 -3.40 10.16 -1.96
CA GLY A 15 -2.40 9.65 -2.89
C GLY A 15 -1.83 10.71 -3.82
N ASP A 16 -1.36 10.24 -4.94
CA ASP A 16 -0.71 11.04 -5.97
C ASP A 16 -1.60 11.24 -7.20
N GLU A 17 -1.28 12.23 -7.99
CA GLU A 17 -1.79 12.46 -9.34
C GLU A 17 -3.32 12.40 -9.45
N MET A 18 -3.81 11.74 -10.49
CA MET A 18 -5.24 11.62 -10.78
C MET A 18 -6.02 10.89 -9.68
N ALA A 19 -5.38 9.99 -8.92
CA ALA A 19 -6.05 9.28 -7.83
C ALA A 19 -6.56 10.26 -6.75
N ARG A 20 -5.81 11.30 -6.43
CA ARG A 20 -6.22 12.35 -5.49
C ARG A 20 -7.42 13.11 -6.02
N VAL A 21 -7.37 13.57 -7.27
CA VAL A 21 -8.46 14.34 -7.90
C VAL A 21 -9.76 13.53 -7.93
N MET A 22 -9.67 12.26 -8.35
CA MET A 22 -10.84 11.38 -8.38
C MET A 22 -11.39 11.10 -6.99
N TRP A 23 -10.53 10.93 -6.00
CA TRP A 23 -10.96 10.69 -4.63
C TRP A 23 -11.68 11.91 -4.03
N ASP A 24 -11.18 13.11 -4.27
CA ASP A 24 -11.84 14.34 -3.83
C ASP A 24 -13.22 14.50 -4.45
N LYS A 25 -13.35 14.16 -5.74
CA LYS A 25 -14.65 14.15 -6.43
C LYS A 25 -15.59 13.10 -5.85
N ILE A 26 -15.11 11.90 -5.57
CA ILE A 26 -15.90 10.84 -4.92
C ILE A 26 -16.38 11.31 -3.53
N LYS A 27 -15.52 11.94 -2.74
CA LYS A 27 -15.91 12.47 -1.43
C LYS A 27 -17.03 13.52 -1.56
N SER A 28 -16.83 14.48 -2.45
CA SER A 28 -17.77 15.61 -2.60
C SER A 28 -19.12 15.19 -3.18
N GLU A 29 -19.15 14.26 -4.14
CA GLU A 29 -20.36 13.90 -4.86
C GLU A 29 -21.07 12.65 -4.35
N LEU A 30 -20.33 11.68 -3.81
CA LEU A 30 -20.87 10.37 -3.46
C LEU A 30 -20.82 10.03 -1.97
N ILE A 31 -20.02 10.76 -1.18
CA ILE A 31 -19.86 10.45 0.24
C ILE A 31 -20.49 11.52 1.11
N PHE A 32 -20.01 12.75 1.06
CA PHE A 32 -20.45 13.83 1.94
C PHE A 32 -21.91 14.24 1.79
N PRO A 33 -22.57 14.11 0.61
CA PRO A 33 -24.00 14.36 0.51
C PRO A 33 -24.87 13.38 1.31
N PHE A 34 -24.34 12.22 1.70
CA PHE A 34 -25.09 11.15 2.34
C PHE A 34 -24.58 10.78 3.73
N LEU A 35 -23.30 11.04 4.00
CA LEU A 35 -22.63 10.59 5.23
C LEU A 35 -21.96 11.74 5.97
N ASN A 36 -22.16 11.81 7.28
CA ASN A 36 -21.36 12.63 8.18
C ASN A 36 -20.18 11.80 8.69
N LEU A 37 -18.98 12.07 8.15
CA LEU A 37 -17.76 11.35 8.48
C LEU A 37 -16.78 12.22 9.26
N LYS A 38 -16.07 11.62 10.20
CA LYS A 38 -14.88 12.20 10.80
C LYS A 38 -13.65 11.60 10.13
N LEU A 39 -13.05 12.35 9.22
CA LEU A 39 -11.83 11.96 8.50
C LEU A 39 -10.60 12.59 9.17
N VAL A 40 -9.54 11.82 9.28
CA VAL A 40 -8.20 12.30 9.65
C VAL A 40 -7.28 12.01 8.48
N GLU A 41 -6.88 13.07 7.81
CA GLU A 41 -6.14 13.02 6.55
C GLU A 41 -4.63 12.87 6.77
N PHE A 42 -4.02 12.04 5.93
CA PHE A 42 -2.59 11.85 5.78
C PHE A 42 -2.22 11.98 4.30
N ASP A 43 -1.46 12.99 3.97
CA ASP A 43 -0.97 13.20 2.61
C ASP A 43 0.25 12.32 2.33
N LEU A 44 0.03 11.23 1.60
CA LEU A 44 1.08 10.32 1.12
C LEU A 44 1.50 10.60 -0.33
N GLY A 45 1.24 11.79 -0.85
CA GLY A 45 1.82 12.24 -2.10
C GLY A 45 3.35 12.20 -2.03
N ILE A 46 4.01 11.81 -3.12
CA ILE A 46 5.44 11.52 -3.15
C ILE A 46 6.30 12.71 -2.68
N THR A 47 5.90 13.92 -3.02
CA THR A 47 6.61 15.14 -2.59
C THR A 47 6.51 15.38 -1.08
N ASN A 48 5.36 15.09 -0.46
CA ASN A 48 5.20 15.22 0.98
C ASN A 48 5.91 14.08 1.73
N ARG A 49 5.94 12.89 1.16
CA ARG A 49 6.74 11.78 1.68
C ARG A 49 8.22 12.13 1.69
N ASP A 50 8.73 12.74 0.62
CA ASP A 50 10.12 13.20 0.55
C ASP A 50 10.43 14.29 1.58
N LYS A 51 9.54 15.29 1.73
CA LYS A 51 9.68 16.34 2.75
C LYS A 51 9.75 15.79 4.18
N THR A 52 8.95 14.76 4.46
CA THR A 52 8.83 14.16 5.80
C THR A 52 9.76 12.95 6.01
N ASP A 53 10.64 12.66 5.06
CA ASP A 53 11.50 11.45 5.05
C ASP A 53 10.67 10.16 5.27
N ASP A 54 9.50 10.11 4.63
CA ASP A 54 8.50 9.04 4.69
C ASP A 54 7.87 8.79 6.08
N LYS A 55 8.12 9.66 7.05
CA LYS A 55 7.52 9.55 8.39
C LYS A 55 5.99 9.65 8.37
N VAL A 56 5.43 10.33 7.37
CA VAL A 56 3.98 10.44 7.20
C VAL A 56 3.34 9.07 6.92
N THR A 57 4.01 8.18 6.18
CA THR A 57 3.53 6.81 5.92
C THR A 57 3.43 5.99 7.21
N THR A 58 4.44 6.10 8.07
CA THR A 58 4.41 5.44 9.39
C THR A 58 3.29 6.00 10.28
N LYS A 59 3.14 7.32 10.33
CA LYS A 59 2.06 7.98 11.08
C LYS A 59 0.68 7.53 10.60
N ALA A 60 0.47 7.46 9.29
CA ALA A 60 -0.76 6.98 8.69
C ALA A 60 -1.08 5.53 9.08
N GLY A 61 -0.09 4.63 8.99
CA GLY A 61 -0.24 3.24 9.40
C GLY A 61 -0.62 3.08 10.88
N LEU A 62 0.04 3.81 11.76
CA LEU A 62 -0.28 3.81 13.20
C LEU A 62 -1.67 4.39 13.49
N ALA A 63 -2.09 5.42 12.76
CA ALA A 63 -3.43 5.98 12.89
C ALA A 63 -4.52 4.99 12.46
N ILE A 64 -4.33 4.30 11.34
CA ILE A 64 -5.27 3.24 10.91
C ILE A 64 -5.34 2.12 11.95
N ARG A 65 -4.20 1.70 12.49
CA ARG A 65 -4.16 0.73 13.57
C ARG A 65 -4.96 1.19 14.80
N LYS A 66 -4.90 2.48 15.13
CA LYS A 66 -5.65 3.09 16.24
C LYS A 66 -7.15 3.19 15.96
N TYR A 67 -7.52 3.62 14.73
CA TYR A 67 -8.93 3.83 14.37
C TYR A 67 -9.63 2.56 13.91
N ASN A 68 -8.88 1.52 13.55
CA ASN A 68 -9.32 0.25 12.97
C ASN A 68 -9.99 0.39 11.60
N ILE A 69 -9.97 1.57 11.02
CA ILE A 69 -10.54 1.86 9.70
C ILE A 69 -9.62 2.83 8.97
N GLY A 70 -9.32 2.53 7.71
CA GLY A 70 -8.58 3.43 6.84
C GLY A 70 -9.00 3.28 5.38
N VAL A 71 -8.97 4.39 4.66
CA VAL A 71 -9.17 4.44 3.21
C VAL A 71 -7.90 4.99 2.58
N LYS A 72 -7.41 4.33 1.55
CA LYS A 72 -6.16 4.70 0.90
C LYS A 72 -6.32 4.87 -0.59
N CYS A 73 -5.92 6.04 -1.10
CA CYS A 73 -5.73 6.29 -2.51
C CYS A 73 -4.45 5.64 -3.05
N ALA A 74 -4.33 5.57 -4.37
CA ALA A 74 -3.11 5.13 -5.02
C ALA A 74 -1.95 6.09 -4.72
N THR A 75 -0.77 5.53 -4.46
CA THR A 75 0.45 6.28 -4.16
C THR A 75 1.57 5.82 -5.07
N ILE A 76 2.44 6.73 -5.46
CA ILE A 76 3.63 6.42 -6.23
C ILE A 76 4.62 5.62 -5.37
N THR A 77 5.09 4.49 -5.92
CA THR A 77 6.31 3.83 -5.44
C THR A 77 7.41 4.19 -6.43
N PRO A 78 8.35 5.07 -6.06
CA PRO A 78 9.30 5.60 -7.01
C PRO A 78 10.30 4.53 -7.47
N ASP A 79 10.45 4.41 -8.77
CA ASP A 79 11.61 3.82 -9.43
C ASP A 79 12.69 4.90 -9.69
N ASP A 80 13.78 4.55 -10.33
CA ASP A 80 14.89 5.48 -10.55
C ASP A 80 14.48 6.67 -11.43
N LYS A 81 13.60 6.45 -12.41
CA LYS A 81 13.05 7.54 -13.26
C LYS A 81 12.18 8.51 -12.46
N ARG A 82 11.35 7.98 -11.58
CA ARG A 82 10.50 8.81 -10.70
C ARG A 82 11.32 9.57 -9.65
N VAL A 83 12.44 9.03 -9.20
CA VAL A 83 13.38 9.74 -8.32
C VAL A 83 13.94 10.98 -9.03
N GLU A 84 14.34 10.85 -10.29
CA GLU A 84 14.83 11.97 -11.10
C GLU A 84 13.70 12.96 -11.42
N GLU A 85 12.55 12.48 -11.88
CA GLU A 85 11.39 13.31 -12.27
C GLU A 85 10.91 14.23 -11.12
N PHE A 86 10.82 13.69 -9.91
CA PHE A 86 10.36 14.43 -8.73
C PHE A 86 11.50 15.02 -7.90
N ASN A 87 12.75 14.86 -8.34
CA ASN A 87 13.95 15.31 -7.62
C ASN A 87 13.96 14.87 -6.15
N LEU A 88 13.72 13.57 -5.93
CA LEU A 88 13.61 13.00 -4.59
C LEU A 88 15.00 12.78 -3.98
N LYS A 89 15.10 12.92 -2.66
CA LYS A 89 16.33 12.64 -1.90
C LYS A 89 16.80 11.19 -2.01
N LYS A 90 15.86 10.27 -2.16
CA LYS A 90 16.13 8.82 -2.26
C LYS A 90 14.94 8.04 -2.80
N LYS A 91 15.17 6.78 -3.13
CA LYS A 91 14.13 5.83 -3.51
C LYS A 91 13.39 5.34 -2.26
N TYR A 92 12.14 5.76 -2.10
CA TYR A 92 11.30 5.35 -0.97
C TYR A 92 10.65 3.99 -1.19
N PRO A 93 10.49 3.16 -0.13
CA PRO A 93 9.78 1.89 -0.22
C PRO A 93 8.30 2.10 -0.52
N SER A 94 7.62 1.03 -0.92
CA SER A 94 6.18 1.09 -1.15
C SER A 94 5.41 1.40 0.14
N PRO A 95 4.59 2.47 0.17
CA PRO A 95 3.75 2.77 1.33
C PRO A 95 2.80 1.64 1.69
N ASN A 96 2.36 0.88 0.68
CA ASN A 96 1.50 -0.29 0.91
C ASN A 96 2.20 -1.36 1.75
N GLY A 97 3.50 -1.60 1.50
CA GLY A 97 4.30 -2.52 2.30
C GLY A 97 4.45 -2.06 3.74
N THR A 98 4.85 -0.78 3.92
CA THR A 98 5.02 -0.18 5.24
C THR A 98 3.74 -0.23 6.08
N ILE A 99 2.61 0.16 5.50
CA ILE A 99 1.31 0.15 6.20
C ILE A 99 0.90 -1.27 6.58
N ARG A 100 1.02 -2.25 5.65
CA ARG A 100 0.69 -3.66 5.94
C ARG A 100 1.55 -4.23 7.06
N ASN A 101 2.84 -3.92 7.09
CA ASN A 101 3.74 -4.35 8.15
C ASN A 101 3.33 -3.78 9.51
N ILE A 102 2.92 -2.51 9.56
CA ILE A 102 2.44 -1.86 10.79
C ILE A 102 1.13 -2.50 11.26
N LEU A 103 0.22 -2.82 10.34
CA LEU A 103 -1.06 -3.45 10.65
C LEU A 103 -0.92 -4.94 10.98
N ASN A 104 0.16 -5.57 10.56
CA ASN A 104 0.47 -6.98 10.81
C ASN A 104 -0.67 -7.93 10.44
N GLY A 105 -1.25 -7.72 9.26
CA GLY A 105 -2.44 -8.44 8.82
C GLY A 105 -2.25 -9.25 7.54
N THR A 106 -3.10 -10.24 7.35
CA THR A 106 -3.27 -10.97 6.10
C THR A 106 -4.58 -10.55 5.45
N ILE A 107 -4.52 -10.30 4.15
CA ILE A 107 -5.70 -9.94 3.36
C ILE A 107 -6.08 -11.13 2.49
N PHE A 108 -7.30 -11.60 2.65
CA PHE A 108 -7.90 -12.59 1.76
C PHE A 108 -8.80 -11.86 0.78
N ARG A 109 -8.64 -12.16 -0.51
CA ARG A 109 -9.49 -11.63 -1.57
C ARG A 109 -10.27 -12.76 -2.18
N GLU A 110 -11.57 -12.70 -2.04
CA GLU A 110 -12.50 -13.59 -2.70
C GLU A 110 -13.01 -12.93 -3.98
N PRO A 111 -13.10 -13.65 -5.12
CA PRO A 111 -13.60 -13.07 -6.35
C PRO A 111 -15.10 -12.77 -6.24
N ILE A 112 -15.46 -11.57 -6.67
CA ILE A 112 -16.87 -11.19 -6.80
C ILE A 112 -17.40 -11.77 -8.11
N ILE A 113 -18.33 -12.73 -8.01
CA ILE A 113 -18.93 -13.38 -9.17
C ILE A 113 -20.32 -12.80 -9.43
N ILE A 114 -20.48 -12.16 -10.56
CA ILE A 114 -21.76 -11.63 -11.01
C ILE A 114 -22.38 -12.63 -11.99
N LYS A 115 -23.51 -13.25 -11.62
CA LYS A 115 -24.13 -14.32 -12.39
C LYS A 115 -24.44 -13.97 -13.86
N ARG A 116 -24.73 -12.70 -14.16
CA ARG A 116 -25.06 -12.21 -15.51
C ARG A 116 -23.83 -11.89 -16.38
N ILE A 117 -22.63 -11.85 -15.78
CA ILE A 117 -21.39 -11.57 -16.51
C ILE A 117 -20.67 -12.90 -16.70
N PRO A 118 -20.44 -13.35 -17.95
CA PRO A 118 -19.72 -14.59 -18.20
C PRO A 118 -18.30 -14.50 -17.65
N ARG A 119 -17.83 -15.58 -17.06
CA ARG A 119 -16.46 -15.69 -16.56
C ARG A 119 -15.48 -15.61 -17.72
N PHE A 120 -14.38 -14.90 -17.54
CA PHE A 120 -13.32 -14.81 -18.53
C PHE A 120 -12.73 -16.20 -18.85
N ILE A 121 -12.53 -17.02 -17.82
CA ILE A 121 -12.06 -18.39 -17.95
C ILE A 121 -13.23 -19.34 -17.64
N LYS A 122 -13.88 -19.83 -18.67
CA LYS A 122 -15.16 -20.57 -18.56
C LYS A 122 -15.05 -21.90 -17.82
N HIS A 123 -13.90 -22.58 -17.88
CA HIS A 123 -13.70 -23.90 -17.27
C HIS A 123 -13.29 -23.84 -15.79
N TRP A 124 -13.07 -22.65 -15.22
CA TRP A 124 -12.82 -22.55 -13.78
C TRP A 124 -14.14 -22.67 -13.02
N SER A 125 -14.33 -23.82 -12.37
CA SER A 125 -15.51 -24.13 -11.55
C SER A 125 -15.29 -23.75 -10.08
N GLU A 126 -14.06 -23.83 -9.62
CA GLU A 126 -13.69 -23.57 -8.23
C GLU A 126 -13.38 -22.09 -7.97
N SER A 127 -13.56 -21.68 -6.72
CA SER A 127 -13.20 -20.35 -6.28
C SER A 127 -11.68 -20.21 -6.14
N VAL A 128 -11.12 -19.13 -6.68
CA VAL A 128 -9.72 -18.79 -6.49
C VAL A 128 -9.61 -17.74 -5.39
N ILE A 129 -9.01 -18.09 -4.26
CA ILE A 129 -8.79 -17.19 -3.14
C ILE A 129 -7.35 -16.69 -3.18
N ILE A 130 -7.17 -15.36 -3.21
CA ILE A 130 -5.85 -14.75 -3.20
C ILE A 130 -5.59 -14.20 -1.80
N ALA A 131 -4.58 -14.77 -1.14
CA ALA A 131 -4.12 -14.28 0.15
C ALA A 131 -2.88 -13.39 -0.03
N ARG A 132 -2.83 -12.28 0.68
CA ARG A 132 -1.69 -11.37 0.72
C ARG A 132 -1.36 -11.04 2.16
N HIS A 133 -0.15 -11.35 2.59
CA HIS A 133 0.29 -11.09 3.96
C HIS A 133 1.30 -9.93 4.05
N ALA A 134 1.49 -9.41 5.27
CA ALA A 134 2.35 -8.26 5.54
C ALA A 134 3.83 -8.50 5.22
N PHE A 135 4.28 -9.73 5.33
CA PHE A 135 5.68 -10.14 5.19
C PHE A 135 5.98 -10.80 3.85
N GLY A 136 5.28 -10.40 2.80
CA GLY A 136 5.52 -10.91 1.45
C GLY A 136 6.94 -10.60 0.96
N ASP A 137 7.59 -11.60 0.38
CA ASP A 137 9.00 -11.57 0.01
C ASP A 137 9.34 -10.50 -1.02
N ILE A 138 8.40 -10.19 -1.91
CA ILE A 138 8.56 -9.18 -2.96
C ILE A 138 8.98 -7.79 -2.42
N TYR A 139 8.65 -7.47 -1.17
CA TYR A 139 9.01 -6.18 -0.56
C TYR A 139 10.32 -6.21 0.24
N LYS A 140 10.86 -7.39 0.48
CA LYS A 140 12.11 -7.61 1.24
C LYS A 140 13.17 -8.37 0.44
N SER A 141 12.84 -8.74 -0.81
CA SER A 141 13.79 -9.41 -1.68
C SER A 141 14.99 -8.52 -1.98
N GLN A 142 16.16 -9.13 -2.05
CA GLN A 142 17.36 -8.53 -2.60
C GLN A 142 17.58 -9.10 -3.99
N GLU A 143 17.80 -8.24 -4.96
CA GLU A 143 18.06 -8.64 -6.33
C GLU A 143 19.51 -8.34 -6.71
N ILE A 144 20.19 -9.33 -7.25
CA ILE A 144 21.53 -9.20 -7.80
C ILE A 144 21.48 -9.63 -9.27
N LYS A 145 21.77 -8.70 -10.17
CA LYS A 145 21.88 -9.00 -11.60
C LYS A 145 23.35 -9.20 -11.95
N THR A 146 23.68 -10.35 -12.48
CA THR A 146 25.05 -10.65 -12.96
C THR A 146 25.01 -10.95 -14.45
N ASN A 147 26.05 -10.51 -15.17
CA ASN A 147 26.21 -10.79 -16.60
C ASN A 147 27.20 -11.94 -16.87
N LYS A 148 27.67 -12.60 -15.81
CA LYS A 148 28.66 -13.70 -15.89
C LYS A 148 28.18 -14.92 -15.13
N ILE A 149 28.54 -16.09 -15.59
CA ILE A 149 28.35 -17.34 -14.87
C ILE A 149 29.30 -17.35 -13.68
N GLY A 150 28.80 -17.66 -12.50
CA GLY A 150 29.58 -17.68 -11.27
C GLY A 150 28.89 -18.44 -10.15
N LYS A 151 29.50 -18.44 -8.96
CA LYS A 151 28.92 -19.01 -7.75
C LYS A 151 28.50 -17.86 -6.83
N LEU A 152 27.32 -17.98 -6.24
CA LEU A 152 26.85 -17.07 -5.18
C LEU A 152 27.06 -17.74 -3.83
N TYR A 153 27.65 -17.01 -2.89
CA TYR A 153 27.83 -17.46 -1.52
C TYR A 153 27.00 -16.56 -0.59
N LEU A 154 26.26 -17.18 0.32
CA LEU A 154 25.59 -16.46 1.40
C LEU A 154 26.47 -16.56 2.66
N LYS A 155 26.85 -15.40 3.20
CA LYS A 155 27.71 -15.32 4.37
C LYS A 155 26.97 -14.63 5.51
N PHE A 156 26.89 -15.28 6.65
CA PHE A 156 26.42 -14.68 7.89
C PHE A 156 27.63 -14.29 8.75
N VAL A 157 27.67 -13.05 9.19
CA VAL A 157 28.73 -12.53 10.06
C VAL A 157 28.09 -11.92 11.30
N SER A 158 28.45 -12.39 12.47
CA SER A 158 28.17 -11.79 13.78
C SER A 158 29.49 -11.49 14.50
N ASP A 159 29.41 -10.82 15.64
CA ASP A 159 30.60 -10.48 16.43
C ASP A 159 31.41 -11.72 16.86
N ASP A 160 30.72 -12.87 17.03
CA ASP A 160 31.28 -14.11 17.52
C ASP A 160 31.41 -15.22 16.49
N LYS A 161 30.81 -15.09 15.33
CA LYS A 161 30.69 -16.19 14.37
C LYS A 161 30.55 -15.75 12.91
N GLU A 162 31.28 -16.47 12.08
CA GLU A 162 31.16 -16.39 10.62
C GLU A 162 30.72 -17.75 10.08
N VAL A 163 29.63 -17.76 9.26
CA VAL A 163 29.13 -18.97 8.61
C VAL A 163 28.94 -18.69 7.14
N LEU A 164 29.55 -19.54 6.31
CA LEU A 164 29.33 -19.57 4.86
C LEU A 164 28.29 -20.67 4.56
N ILE A 165 27.26 -20.32 3.80
CA ILE A 165 26.18 -21.23 3.39
C ILE A 165 26.20 -21.40 1.89
#